data_9adb690124142ae3ce211adea47ca8e3
#
_entry.id   9adb690124142ae3ce211adea47ca8e3
#
_cell.length_a   1.000
_cell.length_b   1.000
_cell.length_c   1.000
_cell.angle_alpha   90.00
_cell.angle_beta   90.00
_cell.angle_gamma   90.00
#
_symmetry.space_group_name_H-M   'P 1'
#
loop_
_entity.id
_entity.type
_entity.pdbx_description
1 polymer ?
#
loop_
_entity_poly.entity_id
_entity_poly.type
_entity_poly.pdbx_seq_one_letter_code
_entity_poly.pdbx_strand_id
1 'polypeptide(L)'
;MKIAAAQYPIGKFSDFKGWADNAAQWVARAAKDGAQLLVFPEYGAMELTSLLPEKLQADLVGQIPALTPFRDDFVATYAALAKRHGVHILAPSLPVQLDNAIHNRAYLLSPSGAAFQDKRQMTRFEKEQWGVAGGDTLKVFDIGPCKIGISICYDIEFPLIAHAMSAAGADLVLAPSCTDTLAGAHRVHVGAAARALENQIYVALSPTVGDAPWSPAVDVNNGWASIYVTPDRGFPHDGVLARGEMNRPGWITATLDFDLLRAAREKAQVFTRKDWDGQSRPSLAVETVELA
;
A
#
# COMPACT_ATOMS: atom_id res chain seq x y z
N MET A 1 -4.84 -5.97 17.11
CA MET A 1 -3.49 -5.79 16.49
C MET A 1 -3.25 -4.31 16.23
N LYS A 2 -2.11 -3.73 16.64
CA LYS A 2 -1.78 -2.32 16.34
C LYS A 2 -1.04 -2.23 15.01
N ILE A 3 -1.56 -1.39 14.10
CA ILE A 3 -0.96 -1.10 12.79
C ILE A 3 -0.39 0.32 12.77
N ALA A 4 0.69 0.52 12.00
CA ALA A 4 1.27 1.82 11.70
C ALA A 4 1.39 2.00 10.19
N ALA A 5 0.80 3.06 9.62
CA ALA A 5 0.91 3.47 8.24
C ALA A 5 1.83 4.70 8.14
N ALA A 6 2.86 4.62 7.31
CA ALA A 6 3.80 5.72 7.14
C ALA A 6 3.24 6.82 6.23
N GLN A 7 3.48 8.07 6.60
CA GLN A 7 3.61 9.20 5.68
C GLN A 7 5.11 9.42 5.46
N TYR A 8 5.62 8.81 4.41
CA TYR A 8 7.05 8.59 4.26
C TYR A 8 7.68 9.60 3.31
N PRO A 9 8.61 10.44 3.78
CA PRO A 9 9.36 11.34 2.91
C PRO A 9 10.45 10.56 2.17
N ILE A 10 10.62 10.82 0.89
CA ILE A 10 11.70 10.24 0.08
C ILE A 10 13.03 10.87 0.50
N GLY A 11 13.92 10.07 1.08
CA GLY A 11 15.23 10.52 1.55
C GLY A 11 16.29 10.54 0.45
N LYS A 12 17.32 11.39 0.61
CA LYS A 12 18.54 11.38 -0.19
C LYS A 12 19.71 10.94 0.68
N PHE A 13 20.44 9.91 0.23
CA PHE A 13 21.51 9.27 1.01
C PHE A 13 22.81 9.28 0.21
N SER A 14 23.95 9.32 0.92
CA SER A 14 25.30 9.25 0.34
C SER A 14 25.79 7.81 0.15
N ASP A 15 25.25 6.87 0.94
CA ASP A 15 25.61 5.47 0.91
C ASP A 15 24.50 4.58 1.44
N PHE A 16 24.61 3.27 1.17
CA PHE A 16 23.63 2.28 1.57
C PHE A 16 23.48 2.17 3.10
N LYS A 17 24.57 2.40 3.85
CA LYS A 17 24.51 2.36 5.31
C LYS A 17 23.61 3.47 5.86
N GLY A 18 23.75 4.70 5.37
CA GLY A 18 22.91 5.82 5.78
C GLY A 18 21.44 5.57 5.47
N TRP A 19 21.13 4.96 4.32
CA TRP A 19 19.79 4.52 3.98
C TRP A 19 19.28 3.46 4.96
N ALA A 20 20.06 2.41 5.23
CA ALA A 20 19.69 1.33 6.15
C ALA A 20 19.48 1.83 7.58
N ASP A 21 20.32 2.78 8.05
CA ASP A 21 20.17 3.42 9.37
C ASP A 21 18.86 4.22 9.44
N ASN A 22 18.46 4.92 8.36
CA ASN A 22 17.16 5.60 8.29
C ASN A 22 15.98 4.61 8.34
N ALA A 23 16.03 3.53 7.55
CA ALA A 23 15.01 2.48 7.58
C ALA A 23 14.87 1.89 8.98
N ALA A 24 16.00 1.61 9.65
CA ALA A 24 16.03 1.10 11.02
C ALA A 24 15.39 2.08 12.03
N GLN A 25 15.62 3.39 11.88
CA GLN A 25 15.01 4.40 12.75
C GLN A 25 13.48 4.47 12.55
N TRP A 26 13.01 4.40 11.30
CA TRP A 26 11.57 4.38 11.02
C TRP A 26 10.92 3.16 11.66
N VAL A 27 11.44 1.96 11.44
CA VAL A 27 10.91 0.72 12.01
C VAL A 27 10.95 0.77 13.54
N ALA A 28 12.08 1.18 14.13
CA ALA A 28 12.24 1.23 15.58
C ALA A 28 11.22 2.15 16.27
N ARG A 29 10.89 3.31 15.67
CA ARG A 29 9.87 4.24 16.22
C ARG A 29 8.51 3.57 16.29
N ALA A 30 8.03 2.99 15.18
CA ALA A 30 6.72 2.34 15.17
C ALA A 30 6.66 1.11 16.09
N ALA A 31 7.72 0.29 16.11
CA ALA A 31 7.81 -0.88 16.99
C ALA A 31 7.84 -0.48 18.48
N LYS A 32 8.56 0.59 18.84
CA LYS A 32 8.57 1.15 20.21
C LYS A 32 7.17 1.58 20.65
N ASP A 33 6.37 2.12 19.74
CA ASP A 33 4.98 2.50 20.00
C ASP A 33 4.02 1.31 20.01
N GLY A 34 4.52 0.08 19.90
CA GLY A 34 3.77 -1.18 19.99
C GLY A 34 3.08 -1.58 18.69
N ALA A 35 3.45 -1.01 17.54
CA ALA A 35 2.94 -1.48 16.26
C ALA A 35 3.45 -2.89 15.93
N GLN A 36 2.55 -3.74 15.45
CA GLN A 36 2.80 -5.14 15.09
C GLN A 36 2.84 -5.35 13.57
N LEU A 37 2.23 -4.43 12.82
CA LEU A 37 2.27 -4.36 11.36
C LEU A 37 2.61 -2.93 10.94
N LEU A 38 3.68 -2.79 10.18
CA LEU A 38 4.17 -1.53 9.63
C LEU A 38 3.93 -1.50 8.13
N VAL A 39 3.39 -0.40 7.62
CA VAL A 39 3.07 -0.24 6.20
C VAL A 39 3.85 0.95 5.66
N PHE A 40 4.80 0.69 4.78
CA PHE A 40 5.51 1.70 4.02
C PHE A 40 4.86 1.91 2.65
N PRO A 41 5.15 3.01 1.95
CA PRO A 41 4.44 3.39 0.74
C PRO A 41 4.94 2.69 -0.54
N GLU A 42 4.20 2.90 -1.61
CA GLU A 42 4.64 2.62 -2.97
C GLU A 42 5.87 3.48 -3.32
N TYR A 43 6.81 2.90 -4.08
CA TYR A 43 8.01 3.56 -4.60
C TYR A 43 8.89 4.28 -3.56
N GLY A 44 8.64 4.07 -2.26
CA GLY A 44 9.53 4.62 -1.24
C GLY A 44 10.98 4.12 -1.36
N ALA A 45 11.19 2.93 -1.95
CA ALA A 45 12.53 2.42 -2.23
C ALA A 45 13.27 3.18 -3.35
N MET A 46 12.59 4.09 -4.09
CA MET A 46 13.24 4.93 -5.09
C MET A 46 14.26 5.90 -4.47
N GLU A 47 14.25 6.10 -3.16
CA GLU A 47 15.32 6.81 -2.46
C GLU A 47 16.70 6.18 -2.65
N LEU A 48 16.78 4.87 -2.97
CA LEU A 48 18.03 4.19 -3.31
C LEU A 48 18.66 4.71 -4.61
N THR A 49 17.90 5.37 -5.49
CA THR A 49 18.45 6.01 -6.68
C THR A 49 19.44 7.12 -6.32
N SER A 50 19.33 7.71 -5.10
CA SER A 50 20.30 8.69 -4.60
C SER A 50 21.73 8.14 -4.45
N LEU A 51 21.87 6.80 -4.40
CA LEU A 51 23.17 6.11 -4.33
C LEU A 51 23.80 5.94 -5.72
N LEU A 52 23.07 6.19 -6.79
CA LEU A 52 23.54 6.08 -8.16
C LEU A 52 24.33 7.34 -8.56
N PRO A 53 25.17 7.26 -9.60
CA PRO A 53 25.76 8.45 -10.21
C PRO A 53 24.68 9.45 -10.67
N GLU A 54 24.91 10.74 -10.53
CA GLU A 54 23.92 11.80 -10.85
C GLU A 54 23.26 11.66 -12.23
N LYS A 55 24.03 11.22 -13.23
CA LYS A 55 23.49 10.95 -14.58
C LYS A 55 22.39 9.88 -14.57
N LEU A 56 22.55 8.84 -13.75
CA LEU A 56 21.53 7.78 -13.61
C LEU A 56 20.38 8.19 -12.70
N GLN A 57 20.61 9.06 -11.71
CA GLN A 57 19.52 9.63 -10.90
C GLN A 57 18.53 10.40 -11.75
N ALA A 58 18.98 11.10 -12.79
CA ALA A 58 18.17 11.88 -13.71
C ALA A 58 17.58 11.04 -14.88
N ASP A 59 18.03 9.81 -15.05
CA ASP A 59 17.57 8.92 -16.14
C ASP A 59 16.42 8.04 -15.68
N LEU A 60 15.19 8.46 -16.02
CA LEU A 60 13.96 7.80 -15.59
C LEU A 60 13.92 6.29 -15.90
N VAL A 61 14.47 5.86 -17.02
CA VAL A 61 14.46 4.45 -17.45
C VAL A 61 15.69 3.72 -16.96
N GLY A 62 16.87 4.34 -17.08
CA GLY A 62 18.15 3.72 -16.70
C GLY A 62 18.31 3.47 -15.20
N GLN A 63 17.63 4.23 -14.35
CA GLN A 63 17.67 4.01 -12.90
C GLN A 63 17.10 2.64 -12.47
N ILE A 64 16.13 2.06 -13.21
CA ILE A 64 15.48 0.81 -12.82
C ILE A 64 16.46 -0.38 -12.83
N PRO A 65 17.14 -0.69 -13.96
CA PRO A 65 18.13 -1.75 -13.93
C PRO A 65 19.30 -1.44 -13.00
N ALA A 66 19.64 -0.16 -12.80
CA ALA A 66 20.70 0.25 -11.88
C ALA A 66 20.33 0.02 -10.40
N LEU A 67 19.05 -0.09 -10.05
CA LEU A 67 18.60 -0.46 -8.71
C LEU A 67 18.66 -1.99 -8.44
N THR A 68 18.72 -2.81 -9.48
CA THR A 68 18.69 -4.28 -9.34
C THR A 68 19.73 -4.83 -8.35
N PRO A 69 21.00 -4.34 -8.33
CA PRO A 69 21.99 -4.79 -7.36
C PRO A 69 21.63 -4.53 -5.90
N PHE A 70 20.82 -3.52 -5.62
CA PHE A 70 20.41 -3.18 -4.24
C PHE A 70 19.24 -4.01 -3.73
N ARG A 71 18.50 -4.71 -4.61
CA ARG A 71 17.27 -5.42 -4.25
C ARG A 71 17.45 -6.40 -3.10
N ASP A 72 18.44 -7.25 -3.17
CA ASP A 72 18.63 -8.34 -2.20
C ASP A 72 19.06 -7.77 -0.83
N ASP A 73 19.94 -6.78 -0.81
CA ASP A 73 20.32 -6.07 0.42
C ASP A 73 19.18 -5.25 1.01
N PHE A 74 18.34 -4.65 0.18
CA PHE A 74 17.11 -3.97 0.59
C PHE A 74 16.16 -4.94 1.30
N VAL A 75 15.86 -6.08 0.69
CA VAL A 75 14.98 -7.11 1.28
C VAL A 75 15.58 -7.67 2.56
N ALA A 76 16.89 -7.98 2.57
CA ALA A 76 17.61 -8.48 3.75
C ALA A 76 17.57 -7.48 4.92
N THR A 77 17.68 -6.16 4.62
CA THR A 77 17.61 -5.10 5.64
C THR A 77 16.24 -5.12 6.33
N TYR A 78 15.14 -5.06 5.56
CA TYR A 78 13.80 -5.07 6.16
C TYR A 78 13.46 -6.41 6.83
N ALA A 79 13.93 -7.54 6.30
CA ALA A 79 13.77 -8.86 6.94
C ALA A 79 14.49 -8.92 8.30
N ALA A 80 15.71 -8.40 8.39
CA ALA A 80 16.44 -8.31 9.66
C ALA A 80 15.72 -7.39 10.67
N LEU A 81 15.15 -6.26 10.21
CA LEU A 81 14.36 -5.37 11.04
C LEU A 81 13.06 -6.02 11.53
N ALA A 82 12.33 -6.71 10.65
CA ALA A 82 11.13 -7.46 11.03
C ALA A 82 11.43 -8.50 12.11
N LYS A 83 12.51 -9.25 11.94
CA LYS A 83 12.98 -10.25 12.92
C LYS A 83 13.41 -9.60 14.24
N ARG A 84 14.22 -8.54 14.18
CA ARG A 84 14.74 -7.83 15.36
C ARG A 84 13.63 -7.29 16.25
N HIS A 85 12.60 -6.72 15.64
CA HIS A 85 11.50 -6.07 16.36
C HIS A 85 10.28 -6.97 16.58
N GLY A 86 10.26 -8.18 16.02
CA GLY A 86 9.12 -9.10 16.11
C GLY A 86 7.86 -8.58 15.43
N VAL A 87 8.00 -7.86 14.31
CA VAL A 87 6.90 -7.18 13.60
C VAL A 87 6.78 -7.63 12.14
N HIS A 88 5.59 -7.46 11.57
CA HIS A 88 5.40 -7.57 10.13
C HIS A 88 5.67 -6.21 9.46
N ILE A 89 6.31 -6.21 8.32
CA ILE A 89 6.63 -4.99 7.57
C ILE A 89 6.22 -5.18 6.11
N LEU A 90 5.28 -4.36 5.62
CA LEU A 90 5.19 -4.11 4.20
C LEU A 90 6.26 -3.06 3.88
N ALA A 91 7.37 -3.49 3.31
CA ALA A 91 8.47 -2.61 2.92
C ALA A 91 8.04 -1.67 1.79
N PRO A 92 8.72 -0.52 1.59
CA PRO A 92 8.47 0.33 0.44
C PRO A 92 8.54 -0.48 -0.87
N SER A 93 7.61 -0.27 -1.80
CA SER A 93 7.73 -0.97 -3.08
C SER A 93 8.87 -0.39 -3.93
N LEU A 94 9.38 -1.22 -4.82
CA LEU A 94 10.43 -0.86 -5.76
C LEU A 94 10.18 -1.48 -7.13
N PRO A 95 10.68 -0.87 -8.22
CA PRO A 95 10.70 -1.50 -9.52
C PRO A 95 11.73 -2.64 -9.52
N VAL A 96 11.31 -3.83 -9.96
CA VAL A 96 12.15 -5.03 -10.05
C VAL A 96 12.20 -5.49 -11.50
N GLN A 97 13.39 -5.55 -12.08
CA GLN A 97 13.60 -6.15 -13.39
C GLN A 97 13.60 -7.67 -13.24
N LEU A 98 12.68 -8.35 -13.92
CA LEU A 98 12.59 -9.81 -13.99
C LEU A 98 12.52 -10.20 -15.45
N ASP A 99 13.47 -10.97 -15.93
CA ASP A 99 13.57 -11.37 -17.35
C ASP A 99 13.38 -10.16 -18.28
N ASN A 100 12.27 -10.12 -19.01
CA ASN A 100 11.96 -9.08 -19.99
C ASN A 100 10.93 -8.04 -19.49
N ALA A 101 10.57 -8.07 -18.21
CA ALA A 101 9.55 -7.20 -17.64
C ALA A 101 10.03 -6.50 -16.37
N ILE A 102 9.50 -5.30 -16.14
CA ILE A 102 9.68 -4.55 -14.89
C ILE A 102 8.38 -4.64 -14.11
N HIS A 103 8.45 -4.99 -12.84
CA HIS A 103 7.28 -5.02 -11.95
C HIS A 103 7.47 -4.08 -10.78
N ASN A 104 6.42 -3.36 -10.39
CA ASN A 104 6.36 -2.64 -9.12
C ASN A 104 6.02 -3.63 -8.00
N ARG A 105 7.01 -3.99 -7.20
CA ARG A 105 6.94 -5.07 -6.20
C ARG A 105 6.99 -4.55 -4.77
N ALA A 106 5.96 -4.90 -3.99
CA ALA A 106 5.91 -4.69 -2.55
C ALA A 106 6.23 -5.99 -1.80
N TYR A 107 7.27 -5.98 -0.95
CA TYR A 107 7.66 -7.13 -0.12
C TYR A 107 7.00 -7.04 1.24
N LEU A 108 6.37 -8.14 1.66
CA LEU A 108 5.87 -8.34 3.01
C LEU A 108 6.84 -9.22 3.77
N LEU A 109 7.49 -8.64 4.78
CA LEU A 109 8.47 -9.31 5.63
C LEU A 109 7.85 -9.61 6.99
N SER A 110 8.16 -10.77 7.53
CA SER A 110 7.78 -11.21 8.87
C SER A 110 9.01 -11.67 9.65
N PRO A 111 8.90 -11.92 10.97
CA PRO A 111 10.00 -12.50 11.73
C PRO A 111 10.52 -13.84 11.21
N SER A 112 9.69 -14.56 10.43
CA SER A 112 9.96 -15.93 9.96
C SER A 112 10.00 -16.11 8.45
N GLY A 113 9.69 -15.08 7.65
CA GLY A 113 9.64 -15.25 6.21
C GLY A 113 9.41 -13.96 5.42
N ALA A 114 9.46 -14.09 4.11
CA ALA A 114 9.25 -13.03 3.14
C ALA A 114 8.28 -13.49 2.05
N ALA A 115 7.41 -12.59 1.62
CA ALA A 115 6.51 -12.77 0.50
C ALA A 115 6.43 -11.46 -0.30
N PHE A 116 5.71 -11.44 -1.42
CA PHE A 116 5.56 -10.21 -2.21
C PHE A 116 4.24 -10.19 -2.97
N GLN A 117 3.81 -8.98 -3.32
CA GLN A 117 2.75 -8.68 -4.28
C GLN A 117 3.29 -7.73 -5.34
N ASP A 118 3.06 -8.04 -6.61
CA ASP A 118 3.31 -7.13 -7.73
C ASP A 118 2.04 -6.32 -8.00
N LYS A 119 2.20 -5.03 -8.31
CA LYS A 119 1.10 -4.15 -8.72
C LYS A 119 0.40 -4.71 -9.94
N ARG A 120 -0.93 -4.68 -9.94
CA ARG A 120 -1.72 -5.27 -11.02
C ARG A 120 -2.11 -4.26 -12.10
N GLN A 121 -2.50 -3.06 -11.70
CA GLN A 121 -2.95 -2.00 -12.61
C GLN A 121 -1.94 -0.87 -12.66
N MET A 122 -1.39 -0.63 -13.83
CA MET A 122 -0.41 0.44 -14.05
C MET A 122 -1.09 1.75 -14.41
N THR A 123 -0.62 2.84 -13.84
CA THR A 123 -0.94 4.19 -14.30
C THR A 123 -0.41 4.43 -15.71
N ARG A 124 -0.83 5.53 -16.36
CA ARG A 124 -0.29 5.91 -17.66
C ARG A 124 1.21 6.13 -17.64
N PHE A 125 1.70 6.82 -16.59
CA PHE A 125 3.12 7.07 -16.40
C PHE A 125 3.92 5.76 -16.35
N GLU A 126 3.49 4.79 -15.54
CA GLU A 126 4.15 3.49 -15.42
C GLU A 126 4.18 2.71 -16.74
N LYS A 127 3.07 2.74 -17.51
CA LYS A 127 2.97 2.05 -18.81
C LYS A 127 3.77 2.75 -19.90
N GLU A 128 3.54 4.06 -20.07
CA GLU A 128 3.94 4.81 -21.27
C GLU A 128 5.37 5.34 -21.17
N GLN A 129 5.84 5.64 -19.95
CA GLN A 129 7.14 6.27 -19.74
C GLN A 129 8.15 5.33 -19.05
N TRP A 130 7.68 4.45 -18.21
CA TRP A 130 8.54 3.62 -17.37
C TRP A 130 8.58 2.14 -17.75
N GLY A 131 7.64 1.69 -18.57
CA GLY A 131 7.58 0.33 -19.10
C GLY A 131 7.28 -0.73 -18.01
N VAL A 132 6.59 -0.34 -16.94
CA VAL A 132 6.21 -1.26 -15.86
C VAL A 132 5.05 -2.13 -16.30
N ALA A 133 5.19 -3.45 -16.12
CA ALA A 133 4.17 -4.44 -16.41
C ALA A 133 3.35 -4.81 -15.18
N GLY A 134 2.08 -5.17 -15.40
CA GLY A 134 1.19 -5.66 -14.36
C GLY A 134 1.57 -7.05 -13.86
N GLY A 135 1.33 -7.31 -12.58
CA GLY A 135 1.43 -8.65 -12.01
C GLY A 135 0.19 -9.49 -12.33
N ASP A 136 0.35 -10.79 -12.48
CA ASP A 136 -0.72 -11.71 -12.90
C ASP A 136 -1.55 -12.25 -11.74
N THR A 137 -0.98 -12.35 -10.53
CA THR A 137 -1.57 -13.05 -9.39
C THR A 137 -1.84 -12.11 -8.23
N LEU A 138 -3.08 -12.10 -7.73
CA LEU A 138 -3.43 -11.53 -6.43
C LEU A 138 -3.17 -12.56 -5.33
N LYS A 139 -2.62 -12.11 -4.21
CA LYS A 139 -2.28 -12.96 -3.07
C LYS A 139 -2.97 -12.47 -1.80
N VAL A 140 -3.30 -13.41 -0.93
CA VAL A 140 -3.73 -13.15 0.44
C VAL A 140 -2.71 -13.80 1.36
N PHE A 141 -2.24 -13.05 2.35
CA PHE A 141 -1.17 -13.46 3.26
C PHE A 141 -1.76 -13.68 4.65
N ASP A 142 -1.57 -14.85 5.21
CA ASP A 142 -1.95 -15.15 6.58
C ASP A 142 -0.81 -14.74 7.52
N ILE A 143 -1.08 -13.79 8.41
CA ILE A 143 -0.10 -13.30 9.40
C ILE A 143 -0.45 -13.75 10.84
N GLY A 144 -1.37 -14.70 10.96
CA GLY A 144 -1.86 -15.23 12.24
C GLY A 144 -3.12 -14.54 12.73
N PRO A 145 -3.08 -13.31 13.25
CA PRO A 145 -4.28 -12.60 13.73
C PRO A 145 -5.33 -12.31 12.65
N CYS A 146 -4.88 -12.15 11.40
CA CYS A 146 -5.75 -11.85 10.25
C CYS A 146 -5.09 -12.26 8.94
N LYS A 147 -5.88 -12.26 7.88
CA LYS A 147 -5.40 -12.35 6.50
C LYS A 147 -5.37 -10.97 5.88
N ILE A 148 -4.31 -10.66 5.15
CA ILE A 148 -4.12 -9.37 4.49
C ILE A 148 -3.98 -9.51 2.99
N GLY A 149 -4.54 -8.55 2.24
CA GLY A 149 -4.27 -8.30 0.84
C GLY A 149 -3.38 -7.06 0.66
N ILE A 150 -2.74 -6.94 -0.49
CA ILE A 150 -1.97 -5.75 -0.85
C ILE A 150 -2.48 -5.22 -2.18
N SER A 151 -2.94 -3.96 -2.18
CA SER A 151 -3.51 -3.25 -3.33
C SER A 151 -2.69 -1.97 -3.54
N ILE A 152 -1.75 -2.00 -4.49
CA ILE A 152 -0.74 -0.95 -4.63
C ILE A 152 -1.31 0.25 -5.38
N CYS A 153 -1.48 1.38 -4.68
CA CYS A 153 -1.84 2.70 -5.22
C CYS A 153 -3.06 2.62 -6.16
N TYR A 154 -2.86 2.71 -7.47
CA TYR A 154 -3.91 2.68 -8.48
C TYR A 154 -4.79 1.41 -8.41
N ASP A 155 -4.25 0.28 -7.91
CA ASP A 155 -5.04 -0.95 -7.72
C ASP A 155 -6.26 -0.72 -6.81
N ILE A 156 -6.18 0.18 -5.80
CA ILE A 156 -7.27 0.41 -4.85
C ILE A 156 -8.47 1.12 -5.49
N GLU A 157 -8.27 1.77 -6.65
CA GLU A 157 -9.34 2.41 -7.40
C GLU A 157 -10.24 1.38 -8.12
N PHE A 158 -9.81 0.10 -8.21
CA PHE A 158 -10.53 -0.99 -8.88
C PHE A 158 -11.26 -1.90 -7.89
N PRO A 159 -12.61 -1.90 -7.84
CA PRO A 159 -13.37 -2.62 -6.81
C PRO A 159 -13.12 -4.14 -6.82
N LEU A 160 -12.98 -4.75 -7.97
CA LEU A 160 -12.85 -6.20 -8.09
C LEU A 160 -11.52 -6.73 -7.52
N ILE A 161 -10.46 -5.91 -7.46
CA ILE A 161 -9.16 -6.31 -6.90
C ILE A 161 -9.30 -6.55 -5.39
N ALA A 162 -9.82 -5.57 -4.66
CA ALA A 162 -10.02 -5.69 -3.23
C ALA A 162 -11.12 -6.71 -2.90
N HIS A 163 -12.17 -6.79 -3.74
CA HIS A 163 -13.23 -7.78 -3.58
C HIS A 163 -12.69 -9.22 -3.68
N ALA A 164 -11.86 -9.51 -4.68
CA ALA A 164 -11.27 -10.84 -4.83
C ALA A 164 -10.43 -11.24 -3.62
N MET A 165 -9.61 -10.32 -3.08
CA MET A 165 -8.84 -10.57 -1.86
C MET A 165 -9.74 -10.78 -0.64
N SER A 166 -10.81 -9.98 -0.50
CA SER A 166 -11.79 -10.12 0.56
C SER A 166 -12.55 -11.45 0.47
N ALA A 167 -12.96 -11.87 -0.72
CA ALA A 167 -13.61 -13.17 -0.96
C ALA A 167 -12.68 -14.34 -0.61
N ALA A 168 -11.36 -14.18 -0.83
CA ALA A 168 -10.33 -15.13 -0.41
C ALA A 168 -10.02 -15.07 1.10
N GLY A 169 -10.73 -14.24 1.86
CA GLY A 169 -10.67 -14.19 3.32
C GLY A 169 -9.82 -13.06 3.90
N ALA A 170 -9.38 -12.08 3.11
CA ALA A 170 -8.69 -10.92 3.65
C ALA A 170 -9.61 -10.09 4.58
N ASP A 171 -9.11 -9.76 5.75
CA ASP A 171 -9.75 -8.89 6.74
C ASP A 171 -9.20 -7.45 6.67
N LEU A 172 -8.03 -7.30 6.06
CA LEU A 172 -7.31 -6.04 5.93
C LEU A 172 -6.69 -5.95 4.52
N VAL A 173 -6.79 -4.79 3.89
CA VAL A 173 -6.06 -4.47 2.66
C VAL A 173 -5.05 -3.36 2.96
N LEU A 174 -3.80 -3.57 2.58
CA LEU A 174 -2.74 -2.58 2.64
C LEU A 174 -2.65 -1.86 1.30
N ALA A 175 -2.70 -0.53 1.30
CA ALA A 175 -2.68 0.30 0.11
C ALA A 175 -1.46 1.26 0.14
N PRO A 176 -0.24 0.75 -0.13
CA PRO A 176 0.92 1.61 -0.30
C PRO A 176 0.72 2.48 -1.55
N SER A 177 1.01 3.78 -1.45
CA SER A 177 0.69 4.74 -2.52
C SER A 177 1.81 5.75 -2.76
N CYS A 178 1.90 6.22 -4.01
CA CYS A 178 2.76 7.31 -4.44
C CYS A 178 1.97 8.15 -5.43
N THR A 179 1.66 9.39 -5.08
CA THR A 179 0.84 10.30 -5.91
C THR A 179 1.49 11.68 -5.98
N ASP A 180 1.60 12.19 -7.21
CA ASP A 180 2.22 13.48 -7.55
C ASP A 180 1.26 14.66 -7.38
N THR A 181 -0.04 14.42 -7.43
CA THR A 181 -1.09 15.45 -7.37
C THR A 181 -2.04 15.25 -6.20
N LEU A 182 -2.61 16.35 -5.71
CA LEU A 182 -3.70 16.29 -4.73
C LEU A 182 -4.90 15.48 -5.24
N ALA A 183 -5.23 15.60 -6.52
CA ALA A 183 -6.29 14.80 -7.13
C ALA A 183 -5.99 13.31 -7.10
N GLY A 184 -4.73 12.91 -7.35
CA GLY A 184 -4.25 11.53 -7.20
C GLY A 184 -4.40 11.03 -5.77
N ALA A 185 -3.93 11.82 -4.80
CA ALA A 185 -4.08 11.51 -3.38
C ALA A 185 -5.56 11.30 -3.01
N HIS A 186 -6.44 12.20 -3.43
CA HIS A 186 -7.88 12.07 -3.15
C HIS A 186 -8.50 10.82 -3.81
N ARG A 187 -8.13 10.46 -5.05
CA ARG A 187 -8.67 9.25 -5.71
C ARG A 187 -8.34 7.98 -4.93
N VAL A 188 -7.09 7.81 -4.48
CA VAL A 188 -6.73 6.61 -3.68
C VAL A 188 -7.45 6.59 -2.34
N HIS A 189 -7.71 7.75 -1.71
CA HIS A 189 -8.50 7.83 -0.48
C HIS A 189 -9.96 7.44 -0.70
N VAL A 190 -10.59 7.95 -1.76
CA VAL A 190 -11.96 7.58 -2.14
C VAL A 190 -12.03 6.08 -2.42
N GLY A 191 -11.07 5.54 -3.18
CA GLY A 191 -10.96 4.11 -3.42
C GLY A 191 -10.82 3.31 -2.12
N ALA A 192 -9.89 3.68 -1.25
CA ALA A 192 -9.64 2.99 0.01
C ALA A 192 -10.88 2.95 0.92
N ALA A 193 -11.57 4.08 1.10
CA ALA A 193 -12.80 4.16 1.88
C ALA A 193 -13.92 3.31 1.28
N ALA A 194 -14.09 3.35 -0.05
CA ALA A 194 -15.09 2.54 -0.74
C ALA A 194 -14.80 1.03 -0.59
N ARG A 195 -13.55 0.61 -0.73
CA ARG A 195 -13.17 -0.82 -0.52
C ARG A 195 -13.45 -1.28 0.90
N ALA A 196 -13.19 -0.42 1.92
CA ALA A 196 -13.51 -0.74 3.30
C ALA A 196 -15.03 -0.95 3.50
N LEU A 197 -15.86 -0.04 2.94
CA LEU A 197 -17.31 -0.11 2.99
C LEU A 197 -17.86 -1.35 2.27
N GLU A 198 -17.51 -1.52 1.00
CA GLU A 198 -18.07 -2.55 0.12
C GLU A 198 -17.78 -3.97 0.62
N ASN A 199 -16.59 -4.18 1.17
CA ASN A 199 -16.10 -5.49 1.57
C ASN A 199 -16.17 -5.73 3.09
N GLN A 200 -16.58 -4.74 3.88
CA GLN A 200 -16.59 -4.79 5.35
C GLN A 200 -15.24 -5.27 5.90
N ILE A 201 -14.16 -4.58 5.51
CA ILE A 201 -12.76 -4.85 5.87
C ILE A 201 -12.09 -3.57 6.40
N TYR A 202 -10.90 -3.74 6.98
CA TYR A 202 -9.99 -2.62 7.18
C TYR A 202 -9.19 -2.31 5.90
N VAL A 203 -8.88 -1.03 5.67
CA VAL A 203 -7.94 -0.60 4.64
C VAL A 203 -6.95 0.38 5.25
N ALA A 204 -5.66 0.11 5.12
CA ALA A 204 -4.59 0.98 5.59
C ALA A 204 -3.84 1.59 4.41
N LEU A 205 -3.93 2.92 4.26
CA LEU A 205 -3.27 3.70 3.22
C LEU A 205 -1.99 4.32 3.76
N SER A 206 -0.88 4.11 3.05
CA SER A 206 0.45 4.66 3.37
C SER A 206 1.02 5.38 2.15
N PRO A 207 1.14 6.72 2.15
CA PRO A 207 1.66 7.48 1.03
C PRO A 207 3.13 7.87 1.18
N THR A 208 3.81 8.10 0.04
CA THR A 208 4.95 9.01 -0.02
C THR A 208 4.50 10.45 0.17
N VAL A 209 5.36 11.30 0.75
CA VAL A 209 5.08 12.73 0.97
C VAL A 209 6.33 13.58 0.74
N GLY A 210 6.14 14.86 0.38
CA GLY A 210 7.22 15.81 0.17
C GLY A 210 7.90 15.71 -1.19
N ASP A 211 8.94 16.48 -1.38
CA ASP A 211 9.61 16.66 -2.66
C ASP A 211 10.96 15.93 -2.69
N ALA A 212 11.25 15.25 -3.81
CA ALA A 212 12.52 14.59 -4.12
C ALA A 212 13.01 14.99 -5.52
N PRO A 213 13.34 16.28 -5.76
CA PRO A 213 13.55 16.85 -7.09
C PRO A 213 14.75 16.25 -7.83
N TRP A 214 15.55 15.46 -7.17
CA TRP A 214 16.69 14.72 -7.72
C TRP A 214 16.27 13.39 -8.38
N SER A 215 15.02 12.91 -8.16
CA SER A 215 14.52 11.65 -8.71
C SER A 215 13.25 11.90 -9.54
N PRO A 216 13.31 11.89 -10.88
CA PRO A 216 12.18 12.23 -11.76
C PRO A 216 10.99 11.28 -11.66
N ALA A 217 11.18 10.12 -11.04
CA ALA A 217 10.11 9.14 -10.83
C ALA A 217 9.22 9.45 -9.61
N VAL A 218 9.77 10.19 -8.63
CA VAL A 218 9.12 10.48 -7.34
C VAL A 218 9.43 11.91 -6.87
N ASP A 219 9.59 12.83 -7.82
CA ASP A 219 10.02 14.21 -7.58
C ASP A 219 9.04 15.01 -6.70
N VAL A 220 7.75 14.79 -6.86
CA VAL A 220 6.68 15.42 -6.07
C VAL A 220 5.79 14.35 -5.47
N ASN A 221 5.53 14.43 -4.16
CA ASN A 221 4.71 13.46 -3.45
C ASN A 221 3.68 14.15 -2.58
N ASN A 222 2.39 13.88 -2.83
CA ASN A 222 1.28 14.43 -2.07
C ASN A 222 0.45 13.32 -1.45
N GLY A 223 0.14 13.43 -0.15
CA GLY A 223 -0.72 12.47 0.50
C GLY A 223 -0.84 12.63 2.00
N TRP A 224 -1.69 11.81 2.57
CA TRP A 224 -1.78 11.57 4.01
C TRP A 224 -2.10 10.10 4.26
N ALA A 225 -1.62 9.52 5.34
CA ALA A 225 -1.99 8.16 5.72
C ALA A 225 -3.38 8.14 6.35
N SER A 226 -4.12 7.07 6.11
CA SER A 226 -5.41 6.83 6.77
C SER A 226 -5.65 5.35 6.98
N ILE A 227 -6.42 5.04 8.02
CA ILE A 227 -6.88 3.69 8.31
C ILE A 227 -8.40 3.72 8.29
N TYR A 228 -8.99 3.01 7.34
CA TYR A 228 -10.43 2.94 7.10
C TYR A 228 -11.02 1.63 7.59
N VAL A 229 -12.30 1.67 7.90
CA VAL A 229 -13.15 0.52 8.21
C VAL A 229 -14.56 0.80 7.67
N THR A 230 -15.40 -0.23 7.57
CA THR A 230 -16.83 -0.01 7.26
C THR A 230 -17.48 0.88 8.32
N PRO A 231 -18.22 1.95 7.93
CA PRO A 231 -19.03 2.72 8.86
C PRO A 231 -20.27 1.90 9.26
N ASP A 232 -20.21 1.26 10.43
CA ASP A 232 -21.29 0.43 10.99
C ASP A 232 -21.20 0.42 12.54
N ARG A 233 -22.10 -0.31 13.19
CA ARG A 233 -22.15 -0.43 14.66
C ARG A 233 -20.80 -0.86 15.24
N GLY A 234 -20.33 -0.09 16.21
CA GLY A 234 -19.06 -0.32 16.88
C GLY A 234 -17.84 0.31 16.19
N PHE A 235 -18.03 0.94 15.03
CA PHE A 235 -17.02 1.68 14.29
C PHE A 235 -17.34 3.18 14.17
N PRO A 236 -16.38 4.03 13.81
CA PRO A 236 -16.64 5.45 13.55
C PRO A 236 -17.68 5.66 12.45
N HIS A 237 -18.52 6.67 12.60
CA HIS A 237 -19.62 6.95 11.66
C HIS A 237 -19.14 7.34 10.25
N ASP A 238 -17.93 7.87 10.13
CA ASP A 238 -17.29 8.23 8.86
C ASP A 238 -16.36 7.12 8.32
N GLY A 239 -16.24 5.99 9.06
CA GLY A 239 -15.36 4.88 8.70
C GLY A 239 -13.88 5.19 8.82
N VAL A 240 -13.47 6.27 9.50
CA VAL A 240 -12.06 6.68 9.64
C VAL A 240 -11.57 6.37 11.06
N LEU A 241 -10.73 5.33 11.20
CA LEU A 241 -10.09 5.00 12.49
C LEU A 241 -8.95 5.94 12.84
N ALA A 242 -8.18 6.35 11.83
CA ALA A 242 -7.08 7.29 12.00
C ALA A 242 -6.79 7.99 10.67
N ARG A 243 -6.35 9.25 10.75
CA ARG A 243 -5.98 10.08 9.62
C ARG A 243 -4.81 10.97 10.00
N GLY A 244 -3.82 11.08 9.10
CA GLY A 244 -2.73 12.03 9.20
C GLY A 244 -3.06 13.40 8.61
N GLU A 245 -2.16 14.35 8.82
CA GLU A 245 -2.20 15.66 8.16
C GLU A 245 -1.53 15.57 6.78
N MET A 246 -2.06 16.31 5.82
CA MET A 246 -1.52 16.38 4.46
C MET A 246 -0.01 16.69 4.47
N ASN A 247 0.77 15.87 3.77
CA ASN A 247 2.21 16.04 3.53
C ASN A 247 3.07 16.15 4.79
N ARG A 248 2.58 15.74 5.96
CA ARG A 248 3.34 15.76 7.20
C ARG A 248 3.99 14.41 7.47
N PRO A 249 5.34 14.28 7.42
CA PRO A 249 6.01 13.00 7.67
C PRO A 249 5.72 12.44 9.06
N GLY A 250 5.50 11.12 9.16
CA GLY A 250 5.26 10.46 10.44
C GLY A 250 4.53 9.13 10.31
N TRP A 251 4.25 8.53 11.44
CA TRP A 251 3.44 7.33 11.56
C TRP A 251 2.02 7.66 12.01
N ILE A 252 1.04 7.10 11.33
CA ILE A 252 -0.37 7.13 11.74
C ILE A 252 -0.74 5.73 12.22
N THR A 253 -1.27 5.62 13.43
CA THR A 253 -1.51 4.33 14.07
C THR A 253 -2.95 4.13 14.46
N ALA A 254 -3.43 2.89 14.40
CA ALA A 254 -4.70 2.46 14.97
C ALA A 254 -4.60 1.05 15.55
N THR A 255 -5.51 0.71 16.44
CA THR A 255 -5.70 -0.67 16.89
C THR A 255 -6.86 -1.28 16.11
N LEU A 256 -6.59 -2.39 15.42
CA LEU A 256 -7.58 -3.15 14.67
C LEU A 256 -8.12 -4.28 15.54
N ASP A 257 -9.45 -4.32 15.68
CA ASP A 257 -10.17 -5.38 16.38
C ASP A 257 -10.86 -6.30 15.35
N PHE A 258 -10.23 -7.42 15.06
CA PHE A 258 -10.74 -8.36 14.06
C PHE A 258 -11.94 -9.17 14.55
N ASP A 259 -12.11 -9.34 15.86
CA ASP A 259 -13.28 -10.01 16.42
C ASP A 259 -14.51 -9.10 16.31
N LEU A 260 -14.34 -7.81 16.60
CA LEU A 260 -15.37 -6.79 16.35
C LEU A 260 -15.73 -6.73 14.86
N LEU A 261 -14.74 -6.77 13.95
CA LEU A 261 -14.97 -6.75 12.51
C LEU A 261 -15.81 -7.97 12.07
N ARG A 262 -15.45 -9.16 12.54
CA ARG A 262 -16.20 -10.40 12.22
C ARG A 262 -17.61 -10.38 12.79
N ALA A 263 -17.78 -9.93 14.03
CA ALA A 263 -19.09 -9.77 14.66
C ALA A 263 -19.94 -8.72 13.92
N ALA A 264 -19.34 -7.62 13.46
CA ALA A 264 -20.03 -6.62 12.66
C ALA A 264 -20.55 -7.19 11.33
N ARG A 265 -19.77 -8.03 10.63
CA ARG A 265 -20.20 -8.69 9.39
C ARG A 265 -21.43 -9.58 9.58
N GLU A 266 -21.63 -10.14 10.78
CA GLU A 266 -22.80 -10.98 11.12
C GLU A 266 -24.00 -10.17 11.58
N LYS A 267 -23.78 -8.98 12.19
CA LYS A 267 -24.81 -8.15 12.85
C LYS A 267 -24.86 -6.72 12.30
N ALA A 268 -24.33 -6.51 11.11
CA ALA A 268 -24.30 -5.20 10.44
C ALA A 268 -25.73 -4.65 10.22
N GLN A 269 -25.83 -3.32 10.09
CA GLN A 269 -27.07 -2.67 9.64
C GLN A 269 -27.37 -2.99 8.18
N VAL A 270 -26.32 -3.17 7.37
CA VAL A 270 -26.37 -3.56 5.95
C VAL A 270 -25.26 -4.57 5.66
N PHE A 271 -25.50 -5.50 4.75
CA PHE A 271 -24.60 -6.62 4.48
C PHE A 271 -23.90 -6.48 3.12
N THR A 272 -23.21 -5.35 2.89
CA THR A 272 -22.57 -5.06 1.60
C THR A 272 -21.67 -6.20 1.11
N ARG A 273 -20.90 -6.82 2.00
CA ARG A 273 -20.05 -7.98 1.67
C ARG A 273 -20.87 -9.23 1.30
N LYS A 274 -21.89 -9.56 2.11
CA LYS A 274 -22.72 -10.76 1.92
C LYS A 274 -23.62 -10.64 0.69
N ASP A 275 -24.13 -9.43 0.45
CA ASP A 275 -25.08 -9.15 -0.63
C ASP A 275 -24.37 -8.81 -1.95
N TRP A 276 -23.04 -8.88 -1.97
CA TRP A 276 -22.23 -8.52 -3.15
C TRP A 276 -22.71 -9.20 -4.43
N ASP A 277 -22.91 -10.52 -4.40
CA ASP A 277 -23.37 -11.28 -5.56
C ASP A 277 -24.82 -10.98 -5.95
N GLY A 278 -25.60 -10.44 -5.03
CA GLY A 278 -27.01 -10.04 -5.26
C GLY A 278 -27.15 -8.89 -6.25
N GLN A 279 -26.14 -8.02 -6.35
CA GLN A 279 -26.17 -6.86 -7.24
C GLN A 279 -26.25 -7.23 -8.74
N SER A 280 -25.84 -8.44 -9.12
CA SER A 280 -25.85 -8.92 -10.50
C SER A 280 -27.07 -9.79 -10.87
N ARG A 281 -28.12 -9.82 -10.02
CA ARG A 281 -29.30 -10.66 -10.21
C ARG A 281 -30.52 -9.82 -10.68
N PRO A 282 -31.28 -10.28 -11.71
CA PRO A 282 -31.03 -11.44 -12.59
C PRO A 282 -29.90 -11.20 -13.59
N SER A 283 -29.61 -9.97 -13.94
CA SER A 283 -28.49 -9.50 -14.74
C SER A 283 -28.38 -7.98 -14.59
N LEU A 284 -27.23 -7.41 -14.89
CA LEU A 284 -27.03 -5.95 -14.96
C LEU A 284 -27.45 -5.42 -16.33
N ALA A 285 -28.68 -5.72 -16.77
CA ALA A 285 -29.23 -5.14 -17.99
C ALA A 285 -29.52 -3.65 -17.76
N VAL A 286 -29.07 -2.83 -18.70
CA VAL A 286 -29.32 -1.38 -18.70
C VAL A 286 -30.16 -1.03 -19.90
N GLU A 287 -31.32 -0.39 -19.67
CA GLU A 287 -32.18 0.14 -20.73
C GLU A 287 -31.93 1.64 -20.88
N THR A 288 -31.79 2.12 -22.13
CA THR A 288 -31.76 3.54 -22.42
C THR A 288 -33.17 4.00 -22.75
N VAL A 289 -33.71 4.92 -21.95
CA VAL A 289 -35.03 5.51 -22.17
C VAL A 289 -34.87 6.94 -22.66
N GLU A 290 -35.43 7.26 -23.84
CA GLU A 290 -35.50 8.63 -24.33
C GLU A 290 -36.69 9.34 -23.66
N LEU A 291 -36.43 10.47 -23.00
CA LEU A 291 -37.46 11.35 -22.47
C LEU A 291 -37.77 12.42 -23.51
N ALA A 292 -38.93 12.35 -24.11
CA ALA A 292 -39.44 13.33 -25.07
C ALA A 292 -39.84 14.65 -24.39
#